data_7ec76dd2391d2ab26db1880a5e9dc0b0
#
_entry.id   7ec76dd2391d2ab26db1880a5e9dc0b0
#
_cell.length_a   1.000
_cell.length_b   1.000
_cell.length_c   1.000
_cell.angle_alpha   90.00
_cell.angle_beta   90.00
_cell.angle_gamma   90.00
#
_symmetry.space_group_name_H-M   'P 1'
#
loop_
_entity.id
_entity.type
_entity.pdbx_description
1 polymer ?
#
loop_
_entity_poly.entity_id
_entity_poly.type
_entity_poly.pdbx_seq_one_letter_code
_entity_poly.pdbx_strand_id
1 'polypeptide(L)'
;MKKFPLLVLFIFTLYSTSFAQSKNKSGKITGTKTKSGLIVATWKLIEFTDLDTLTGKWIYRYGKNPRGYFTYTKSGVVNINISTDSPLKISEEASKKYSINLYDYIRTNSFGYFGTYTVDLEKSTVTHHVTGGTIPWYTDTDQPRPFYLKNDTLIISDKKTHKRVLVRVN
;
A
#
# COMPACT_ATOMS: atom_id res chain seq x y z
N MET A 1 57.37 10.37 47.86
CA MET A 1 56.76 10.58 46.54
C MET A 1 55.31 10.87 46.76
N LYS A 2 54.87 12.14 46.64
CA LYS A 2 53.49 12.58 46.90
C LYS A 2 52.71 12.57 45.59
N LYS A 3 51.61 11.78 45.52
CA LYS A 3 50.71 11.77 44.37
C LYS A 3 49.68 12.90 44.54
N PHE A 4 49.61 13.80 43.57
CA PHE A 4 48.55 14.81 43.45
C PHE A 4 47.34 14.20 42.71
N PRO A 5 46.12 14.40 43.18
CA PRO A 5 44.93 14.04 42.41
C PRO A 5 44.57 15.16 41.43
N LEU A 6 44.37 14.77 40.16
CA LEU A 6 43.93 15.64 39.09
C LEU A 6 42.42 15.92 39.26
N LEU A 7 42.06 17.17 39.57
CA LEU A 7 40.68 17.62 39.67
C LEU A 7 40.18 17.94 38.27
N VAL A 8 39.28 17.08 37.72
CA VAL A 8 38.59 17.33 36.44
C VAL A 8 37.37 18.18 36.71
N LEU A 9 37.41 19.44 36.29
CA LEU A 9 36.31 20.40 36.40
C LEU A 9 35.36 20.18 35.17
N PHE A 10 34.18 19.60 35.41
CA PHE A 10 33.13 19.52 34.39
C PHE A 10 32.40 20.87 34.30
N ILE A 11 32.61 21.60 33.26
CA ILE A 11 31.84 22.81 32.92
C ILE A 11 30.58 22.38 32.20
N PHE A 12 29.43 22.41 32.90
CA PHE A 12 28.12 22.29 32.27
C PHE A 12 27.73 23.60 31.59
N THR A 13 27.81 23.65 30.28
CA THR A 13 27.22 24.73 29.47
C THR A 13 25.73 24.45 29.29
N LEU A 14 24.89 25.23 29.97
CA LEU A 14 23.44 25.27 29.77
C LEU A 14 23.13 25.93 28.43
N TYR A 15 22.76 25.13 27.43
CA TYR A 15 22.12 25.65 26.20
C TYR A 15 20.65 25.91 26.48
N SER A 16 20.27 27.16 26.67
CA SER A 16 18.89 27.62 26.68
C SER A 16 18.37 27.64 25.23
N THR A 17 17.56 26.63 24.85
CA THR A 17 16.81 26.64 23.59
C THR A 17 15.58 27.53 23.74
N SER A 18 15.61 28.72 23.15
CA SER A 18 14.44 29.58 23.01
C SER A 18 13.47 28.94 22.01
N PHE A 19 12.34 28.41 22.50
CA PHE A 19 11.22 28.02 21.66
C PHE A 19 10.52 29.27 21.14
N ALA A 20 10.73 29.60 19.87
CA ALA A 20 9.93 30.61 19.18
C ALA A 20 8.51 30.09 18.98
N GLN A 21 7.55 30.63 19.71
CA GLN A 21 6.11 30.37 19.53
C GLN A 21 5.67 31.00 18.20
N SER A 22 5.51 30.16 17.16
CA SER A 22 4.85 30.56 15.91
C SER A 22 3.37 30.81 16.17
N LYS A 23 2.93 32.06 16.06
CA LYS A 23 1.50 32.42 16.07
C LYS A 23 0.81 31.85 14.84
N ASN A 24 0.08 30.74 15.00
CA ASN A 24 -0.83 30.21 14.00
C ASN A 24 -1.90 31.26 13.69
N LYS A 25 -1.80 31.92 12.54
CA LYS A 25 -2.94 32.61 11.93
C LYS A 25 -3.95 31.55 11.50
N SER A 26 -5.10 31.48 12.17
CA SER A 26 -6.27 30.73 11.74
C SER A 26 -6.74 31.28 10.38
N GLY A 27 -6.18 30.74 9.31
CA GLY A 27 -6.68 30.93 7.97
C GLY A 27 -7.88 29.99 7.77
N LYS A 28 -9.03 30.59 7.45
CA LYS A 28 -10.27 29.89 7.05
C LYS A 28 -9.94 28.95 5.89
N ILE A 29 -9.82 27.64 6.17
CA ILE A 29 -9.56 26.62 5.16
C ILE A 29 -10.86 26.44 4.37
N THR A 30 -11.00 27.17 3.28
CA THR A 30 -11.92 26.83 2.20
C THR A 30 -11.39 25.53 1.58
N GLY A 31 -12.06 24.41 1.91
CA GLY A 31 -11.62 23.07 1.55
C GLY A 31 -11.68 22.82 0.05
N THR A 32 -10.64 23.19 -0.67
CA THR A 32 -10.35 22.57 -1.96
C THR A 32 -9.91 21.16 -1.63
N LYS A 33 -10.77 20.14 -1.87
CA LYS A 33 -10.39 18.73 -1.80
C LYS A 33 -9.21 18.55 -2.74
N THR A 34 -8.01 18.49 -2.19
CA THR A 34 -6.81 18.17 -2.96
C THR A 34 -7.05 16.82 -3.63
N LYS A 35 -6.83 16.73 -4.94
CA LYS A 35 -7.04 15.48 -5.72
C LYS A 35 -6.34 14.26 -5.09
N SER A 36 -5.24 14.45 -4.37
CA SER A 36 -4.57 13.38 -3.60
C SER A 36 -5.46 12.77 -2.50
N GLY A 37 -6.36 13.56 -1.88
CA GLY A 37 -7.35 13.04 -0.94
C GLY A 37 -8.44 12.17 -1.58
N LEU A 38 -8.58 12.16 -2.91
CA LEU A 38 -9.62 11.40 -3.60
C LEU A 38 -9.37 9.89 -3.57
N ILE A 39 -8.10 9.43 -3.56
CA ILE A 39 -7.77 8.01 -3.48
C ILE A 39 -7.90 7.45 -2.06
N VAL A 40 -7.88 8.31 -1.04
CA VAL A 40 -7.98 7.93 0.38
C VAL A 40 -9.34 7.32 0.66
N ALA A 41 -9.38 6.02 0.79
CA ALA A 41 -10.57 5.21 1.10
C ALA A 41 -10.19 3.74 1.25
N THR A 42 -11.17 2.93 1.65
CA THR A 42 -11.19 1.50 1.39
C THR A 42 -11.96 1.25 0.09
N TRP A 43 -11.36 0.49 -0.79
CA TRP A 43 -11.86 0.16 -2.12
C TRP A 43 -12.07 -1.33 -2.24
N LYS A 44 -13.30 -1.76 -2.50
CA LYS A 44 -13.65 -3.17 -2.72
C LYS A 44 -13.30 -3.56 -4.16
N LEU A 45 -12.58 -4.65 -4.33
CA LEU A 45 -12.22 -5.19 -5.64
C LEU A 45 -13.46 -5.78 -6.34
N ILE A 46 -13.65 -5.43 -7.61
CA ILE A 46 -14.74 -5.91 -8.47
C ILE A 46 -14.21 -6.73 -9.65
N GLU A 47 -13.06 -6.32 -10.20
CA GLU A 47 -12.45 -6.99 -11.34
C GLU A 47 -10.92 -7.02 -11.17
N PHE A 48 -10.32 -8.14 -11.52
CA PHE A 48 -8.88 -8.32 -11.58
C PHE A 48 -8.53 -9.10 -12.84
N THR A 49 -8.06 -8.39 -13.87
CA THR A 49 -7.70 -9.00 -15.15
C THR A 49 -6.26 -8.68 -15.53
N ASP A 50 -5.60 -9.65 -16.13
CA ASP A 50 -4.29 -9.52 -16.73
C ASP A 50 -4.35 -9.99 -18.20
N LEU A 51 -3.53 -9.38 -19.06
CA LEU A 51 -3.34 -9.85 -20.42
C LEU A 51 -2.39 -11.06 -20.41
N ASP A 52 -2.84 -12.18 -20.90
CA ASP A 52 -1.95 -13.28 -21.26
C ASP A 52 -1.21 -12.90 -22.56
N THR A 53 0.06 -12.58 -22.45
CA THR A 53 0.89 -12.11 -23.56
C THR A 53 1.17 -13.20 -24.60
N LEU A 54 1.00 -14.46 -24.27
CA LEU A 54 1.18 -15.59 -25.21
C LEU A 54 -0.03 -15.76 -26.11
N THR A 55 -1.23 -15.58 -25.55
CA THR A 55 -2.48 -15.82 -26.28
C THR A 55 -3.19 -14.53 -26.70
N GLY A 56 -2.77 -13.37 -26.17
CA GLY A 56 -3.43 -12.08 -26.38
C GLY A 56 -4.80 -11.96 -25.71
N LYS A 57 -5.16 -12.88 -24.82
CA LYS A 57 -6.45 -12.90 -24.13
C LYS A 57 -6.37 -12.31 -22.74
N TRP A 58 -7.41 -11.58 -22.34
CA TRP A 58 -7.59 -11.12 -20.97
C TRP A 58 -8.06 -12.29 -20.10
N ILE A 59 -7.36 -12.54 -19.01
CA ILE A 59 -7.66 -13.61 -18.06
C ILE A 59 -8.08 -13.04 -16.71
N TYR A 60 -9.09 -13.64 -16.10
CA TYR A 60 -9.55 -13.34 -14.74
C TYR A 60 -8.75 -14.20 -13.74
N ARG A 61 -7.58 -13.73 -13.35
CA ARG A 61 -6.63 -14.49 -12.53
C ARG A 61 -7.24 -14.98 -11.19
N TYR A 62 -8.13 -14.19 -10.62
CA TYR A 62 -8.80 -14.48 -9.35
C TYR A 62 -10.32 -14.73 -9.52
N GLY A 63 -10.73 -15.21 -10.67
CA GLY A 63 -12.15 -15.44 -11.00
C GLY A 63 -12.88 -14.17 -11.42
N LYS A 64 -14.16 -14.32 -11.78
CA LYS A 64 -14.99 -13.20 -12.27
C LYS A 64 -15.47 -12.27 -11.15
N ASN A 65 -15.53 -12.76 -9.91
CA ASN A 65 -15.98 -12.03 -8.74
C ASN A 65 -14.90 -12.08 -7.64
N PRO A 66 -13.69 -11.54 -7.86
CA PRO A 66 -12.59 -11.61 -6.91
C PRO A 66 -12.99 -10.93 -5.59
N ARG A 67 -12.42 -11.40 -4.49
CA ARG A 67 -12.65 -10.83 -3.15
C ARG A 67 -11.46 -9.99 -2.75
N GLY A 68 -11.69 -8.94 -1.98
CA GLY A 68 -10.61 -8.20 -1.38
C GLY A 68 -10.77 -6.70 -1.41
N TYR A 69 -9.76 -6.05 -0.84
CA TYR A 69 -9.77 -4.62 -0.63
C TYR A 69 -8.40 -4.01 -0.88
N PHE A 70 -8.43 -2.77 -1.37
CA PHE A 70 -7.29 -1.87 -1.41
C PHE A 70 -7.61 -0.73 -0.45
N THR A 71 -6.79 -0.50 0.55
CA THR A 71 -7.00 0.58 1.52
C THR A 71 -5.85 1.59 1.42
N TYR A 72 -6.22 2.85 1.21
CA TYR A 72 -5.31 3.99 1.23
C TYR A 72 -5.70 4.91 2.39
N THR A 73 -4.82 5.07 3.37
CA THR A 73 -5.09 5.91 4.55
C THR A 73 -4.61 7.34 4.34
N LYS A 74 -5.14 8.28 5.13
CA LYS A 74 -4.65 9.67 5.16
C LYS A 74 -3.20 9.78 5.62
N SER A 75 -2.73 8.82 6.42
CA SER A 75 -1.33 8.75 6.90
C SER A 75 -0.35 8.22 5.86
N GLY A 76 -0.79 7.93 4.63
CA GLY A 76 0.08 7.46 3.56
C GLY A 76 0.35 5.96 3.58
N VAL A 77 -0.45 5.17 4.32
CA VAL A 77 -0.33 3.70 4.33
C VAL A 77 -1.21 3.10 3.25
N VAL A 78 -0.69 2.13 2.51
CA VAL A 78 -1.42 1.25 1.60
C VAL A 78 -1.44 -0.17 2.14
N ASN A 79 -2.60 -0.82 2.07
CA ASN A 79 -2.77 -2.24 2.38
C ASN A 79 -3.67 -2.88 1.32
N ILE A 80 -3.19 -3.95 0.71
CA ILE A 80 -3.87 -4.69 -0.34
C ILE A 80 -3.98 -6.14 0.08
N ASN A 81 -5.22 -6.64 0.13
CA ASN A 81 -5.51 -8.05 0.34
C ASN A 81 -6.56 -8.50 -0.65
N ILE A 82 -6.24 -9.51 -1.44
CA ILE A 82 -7.15 -10.06 -2.43
C ILE A 82 -7.15 -11.59 -2.41
N SER A 83 -8.25 -12.15 -2.85
CA SER A 83 -8.47 -13.58 -2.95
C SER A 83 -9.34 -13.89 -4.17
N THR A 84 -9.24 -15.09 -4.65
CA THR A 84 -10.14 -15.63 -5.70
C THR A 84 -11.60 -15.62 -5.22
N ASP A 85 -12.52 -15.72 -6.17
CA ASP A 85 -13.97 -15.85 -5.88
C ASP A 85 -14.31 -17.16 -5.12
N SER A 86 -13.50 -18.19 -5.29
CA SER A 86 -13.64 -19.49 -4.63
C SER A 86 -12.34 -19.89 -3.91
N PRO A 87 -12.01 -19.24 -2.77
CA PRO A 87 -10.76 -19.52 -2.06
C PRO A 87 -10.72 -20.93 -1.51
N LEU A 88 -9.52 -21.53 -1.54
CA LEU A 88 -9.28 -22.84 -0.96
C LEU A 88 -9.68 -22.85 0.52
N LYS A 89 -10.49 -23.84 0.89
CA LYS A 89 -10.91 -24.09 2.27
C LYS A 89 -10.42 -25.46 2.67
N ILE A 90 -9.49 -25.51 3.60
CA ILE A 90 -9.02 -26.76 4.20
C ILE A 90 -8.98 -26.60 5.73
N SER A 91 -9.17 -27.68 6.47
CA SER A 91 -8.99 -27.67 7.91
C SER A 91 -7.49 -27.59 8.26
N GLU A 92 -7.19 -27.20 9.52
CA GLU A 92 -5.81 -27.18 9.99
C GLU A 92 -5.19 -28.59 9.94
N GLU A 93 -5.94 -29.64 10.31
CA GLU A 93 -5.49 -31.04 10.26
C GLU A 93 -5.18 -31.46 8.82
N ALA A 94 -6.04 -31.11 7.87
CA ALA A 94 -5.81 -31.41 6.46
C ALA A 94 -4.58 -30.64 5.95
N SER A 95 -4.37 -29.39 6.35
CA SER A 95 -3.24 -28.57 5.91
C SER A 95 -1.89 -29.18 6.27
N LYS A 96 -1.81 -29.90 7.40
CA LYS A 96 -0.61 -30.63 7.85
C LYS A 96 -0.22 -31.79 6.94
N LYS A 97 -1.16 -32.30 6.14
CA LYS A 97 -0.97 -33.44 5.23
C LYS A 97 -0.68 -33.04 3.79
N TYR A 98 -0.98 -31.80 3.42
CA TYR A 98 -0.80 -31.29 2.05
C TYR A 98 0.45 -30.44 1.93
N SER A 99 1.31 -30.79 0.99
CA SER A 99 2.35 -29.89 0.51
C SER A 99 1.74 -28.93 -0.50
N ILE A 100 1.40 -27.72 -0.06
CA ILE A 100 0.91 -26.68 -0.96
C ILE A 100 2.10 -25.99 -1.58
N ASN A 101 2.17 -25.94 -2.92
CA ASN A 101 3.09 -25.09 -3.62
C ASN A 101 2.70 -23.63 -3.36
N LEU A 102 3.47 -22.93 -2.54
CA LEU A 102 3.16 -21.56 -2.11
C LEU A 102 3.10 -20.58 -3.29
N TYR A 103 3.95 -20.76 -4.29
CA TYR A 103 3.94 -19.92 -5.49
C TYR A 103 2.63 -20.06 -6.27
N ASP A 104 2.18 -21.29 -6.50
CA ASP A 104 0.91 -21.54 -7.19
C ASP A 104 -0.27 -21.07 -6.36
N TYR A 105 -0.22 -21.24 -5.05
CA TYR A 105 -1.25 -20.74 -4.15
C TYR A 105 -1.38 -19.22 -4.24
N ILE A 106 -0.29 -18.47 -4.14
CA ILE A 106 -0.29 -17.00 -4.28
C ILE A 106 -0.80 -16.60 -5.66
N ARG A 107 -0.32 -17.25 -6.71
CA ARG A 107 -0.65 -16.91 -8.09
C ARG A 107 -2.12 -17.13 -8.42
N THR A 108 -2.78 -18.11 -7.82
CA THR A 108 -4.13 -18.56 -8.20
C THR A 108 -5.19 -18.36 -7.13
N ASN A 109 -4.81 -18.20 -5.87
CA ASN A 109 -5.77 -18.19 -4.77
C ASN A 109 -5.83 -16.86 -4.01
N SER A 110 -4.72 -16.33 -3.53
CA SER A 110 -4.71 -15.05 -2.83
C SER A 110 -3.33 -14.42 -2.77
N PHE A 111 -3.27 -13.08 -2.72
CA PHE A 111 -2.07 -12.37 -2.35
C PHE A 111 -2.40 -11.06 -1.62
N GLY A 112 -1.38 -10.51 -0.97
CA GLY A 112 -1.47 -9.21 -0.36
C GLY A 112 -0.10 -8.61 -0.14
N TYR A 113 -0.05 -7.30 -0.02
CA TYR A 113 1.11 -6.55 0.39
C TYR A 113 0.71 -5.24 1.05
N PHE A 114 1.65 -4.67 1.77
CA PHE A 114 1.47 -3.40 2.47
C PHE A 114 2.72 -2.55 2.39
N GLY A 115 2.55 -1.28 2.71
CA GLY A 115 3.62 -0.29 2.73
C GLY A 115 3.08 1.12 2.79
N THR A 116 3.83 2.05 2.25
CA THR A 116 3.37 3.44 2.08
C THR A 116 3.03 3.72 0.62
N TYR A 117 2.44 4.89 0.34
CA TYR A 117 2.18 5.29 -1.03
C TYR A 117 2.39 6.78 -1.25
N THR A 118 2.71 7.14 -2.49
CA THR A 118 2.71 8.51 -2.99
C THR A 118 1.82 8.61 -4.22
N VAL A 119 1.30 9.82 -4.50
CA VAL A 119 0.41 10.07 -5.65
C VAL A 119 1.00 11.18 -6.49
N ASP A 120 1.28 10.87 -7.76
CA ASP A 120 1.61 11.83 -8.81
C ASP A 120 0.34 12.09 -9.64
N LEU A 121 -0.27 13.26 -9.46
CA LEU A 121 -1.53 13.60 -10.13
C LEU A 121 -1.33 14.00 -11.59
N GLU A 122 -0.19 14.57 -11.93
CA GLU A 122 0.12 14.96 -13.31
C GLU A 122 0.23 13.71 -14.19
N LYS A 123 0.89 12.67 -13.66
CA LYS A 123 1.03 11.37 -14.35
C LYS A 123 -0.13 10.43 -14.07
N SER A 124 -1.09 10.82 -13.22
CA SER A 124 -2.18 9.93 -12.77
C SER A 124 -1.64 8.57 -12.28
N THR A 125 -0.62 8.60 -11.44
CA THR A 125 0.07 7.40 -10.94
C THR A 125 0.08 7.40 -9.42
N VAL A 126 -0.29 6.28 -8.81
CA VAL A 126 -0.02 5.99 -7.40
C VAL A 126 1.16 5.01 -7.35
N THR A 127 2.20 5.35 -6.59
CA THR A 127 3.34 4.46 -6.36
C THR A 127 3.21 3.84 -4.98
N HIS A 128 3.16 2.51 -4.94
CA HIS A 128 3.21 1.75 -3.68
C HIS A 128 4.67 1.46 -3.35
N HIS A 129 5.14 1.95 -2.21
CA HIS A 129 6.45 1.65 -1.63
C HIS A 129 6.27 0.44 -0.72
N VAL A 130 6.46 -0.75 -1.27
CA VAL A 130 6.12 -2.02 -0.61
C VAL A 130 7.17 -2.35 0.45
N THR A 131 6.72 -2.59 1.69
CA THR A 131 7.59 -2.98 2.81
C THR A 131 7.46 -4.45 3.19
N GLY A 132 6.43 -5.14 2.68
CA GLY A 132 6.25 -6.57 2.92
C GLY A 132 4.96 -7.11 2.32
N GLY A 133 4.81 -8.43 2.33
CA GLY A 133 3.65 -9.12 1.80
C GLY A 133 3.94 -10.54 1.35
N THR A 134 2.99 -11.14 0.64
CA THR A 134 3.10 -12.51 0.14
C THR A 134 3.83 -12.62 -1.20
N ILE A 135 4.27 -11.48 -1.77
CA ILE A 135 5.03 -11.43 -3.03
C ILE A 135 6.46 -11.04 -2.71
N PRO A 136 7.40 -12.00 -2.56
CA PRO A 136 8.75 -11.72 -2.07
C PRO A 136 9.53 -10.69 -2.90
N TRP A 137 9.37 -10.71 -4.22
CA TRP A 137 10.07 -9.78 -5.14
C TRP A 137 9.46 -8.36 -5.20
N TYR A 138 8.39 -8.10 -4.43
CA TYR A 138 7.85 -6.74 -4.25
C TYR A 138 8.43 -6.06 -3.01
N THR A 139 8.94 -6.82 -2.04
CA THR A 139 9.50 -6.27 -0.80
C THR A 139 10.65 -5.30 -1.11
N ASP A 140 10.61 -4.12 -0.47
CA ASP A 140 11.56 -3.03 -0.65
C ASP A 140 11.64 -2.50 -2.09
N THR A 141 10.53 -2.58 -2.84
CA THR A 141 10.44 -2.04 -4.19
C THR A 141 9.31 -1.02 -4.34
N ASP A 142 9.47 -0.15 -5.34
CA ASP A 142 8.44 0.78 -5.79
C ASP A 142 7.59 0.14 -6.88
N GLN A 143 6.27 0.19 -6.70
CA GLN A 143 5.29 -0.37 -7.62
C GLN A 143 4.42 0.75 -8.19
N PRO A 144 4.83 1.44 -9.27
CA PRO A 144 4.01 2.48 -9.89
C PRO A 144 2.76 1.87 -10.54
N ARG A 145 1.61 2.49 -10.30
CA ARG A 145 0.31 2.05 -10.74
C ARG A 145 -0.44 3.22 -11.39
N PRO A 146 -0.54 3.27 -12.71
CA PRO A 146 -1.42 4.23 -13.38
C PRO A 146 -2.87 4.02 -12.91
N PHE A 147 -3.59 5.11 -12.65
CA PHE A 147 -4.97 5.01 -12.16
C PHE A 147 -5.89 6.04 -12.79
N TYR A 148 -7.19 5.73 -12.75
CA TYR A 148 -8.29 6.62 -13.11
C TYR A 148 -9.32 6.59 -11.99
N LEU A 149 -9.85 7.77 -11.67
CA LEU A 149 -10.90 7.90 -10.68
C LEU A 149 -12.11 8.55 -11.34
N LYS A 150 -13.26 7.87 -11.29
CA LYS A 150 -14.54 8.39 -11.78
C LYS A 150 -15.60 8.08 -10.74
N ASN A 151 -16.15 9.12 -10.10
CA ASN A 151 -17.09 8.98 -8.98
C ASN A 151 -16.50 8.06 -7.89
N ASP A 152 -17.24 7.03 -7.51
CA ASP A 152 -16.83 6.01 -6.52
C ASP A 152 -16.14 4.79 -7.15
N THR A 153 -15.60 4.93 -8.35
CA THR A 153 -14.87 3.86 -9.04
C THR A 153 -13.42 4.25 -9.23
N LEU A 154 -12.51 3.44 -8.69
CA LEU A 154 -11.06 3.50 -8.90
C LEU A 154 -10.67 2.40 -9.89
N ILE A 155 -10.01 2.78 -10.98
CA ILE A 155 -9.47 1.85 -11.96
C ILE A 155 -7.95 1.98 -11.93
N ILE A 156 -7.26 0.89 -11.60
CA ILE A 156 -5.81 0.77 -11.70
C ILE A 156 -5.49 -0.02 -12.96
N SER A 157 -4.86 0.62 -13.94
CA SER A 157 -4.61 0.01 -15.24
C SER A 157 -3.55 0.78 -16.03
N ASP A 158 -2.66 0.05 -16.69
CA ASP A 158 -1.76 0.59 -17.72
C ASP A 158 -2.42 0.59 -19.12
N LYS A 159 -3.68 0.14 -19.23
CA LYS A 159 -4.46 -0.04 -20.45
C LYS A 159 -3.88 -1.07 -21.44
N LYS A 160 -2.84 -1.78 -21.07
CA LYS A 160 -2.11 -2.71 -21.94
C LYS A 160 -2.07 -4.12 -21.39
N THR A 161 -1.64 -4.28 -20.14
CA THR A 161 -1.32 -5.59 -19.59
C THR A 161 -2.13 -5.95 -18.36
N HIS A 162 -2.67 -4.96 -17.63
CA HIS A 162 -3.43 -5.23 -16.40
C HIS A 162 -4.56 -4.22 -16.18
N LYS A 163 -5.63 -4.68 -15.53
CA LYS A 163 -6.76 -3.86 -15.10
C LYS A 163 -7.32 -4.35 -13.78
N ARG A 164 -7.54 -3.43 -12.86
CA ARG A 164 -8.21 -3.63 -11.57
C ARG A 164 -9.34 -2.61 -11.48
N VAL A 165 -10.55 -3.06 -11.26
CA VAL A 165 -11.70 -2.19 -11.02
C VAL A 165 -12.11 -2.32 -9.57
N LEU A 166 -12.24 -1.19 -8.91
CA LEU A 166 -12.57 -1.12 -7.48
C LEU A 166 -13.68 -0.08 -7.27
N VAL A 167 -14.54 -0.34 -6.29
CA VAL A 167 -15.58 0.59 -5.86
C VAL A 167 -15.33 1.01 -4.42
N ARG A 168 -15.65 2.27 -4.11
CA ARG A 168 -15.49 2.83 -2.76
C ARG A 168 -16.40 2.08 -1.79
N VAL A 169 -15.87 1.77 -0.61
CA VAL A 169 -16.68 1.31 0.52
C VAL A 169 -17.11 2.55 1.31
N ASN A 170 -18.42 2.73 1.46
CA ASN A 170 -19.04 3.81 2.24
C ASN A 170 -19.18 3.40 3.70
#